data_796cad52dd28566c333a83474386b97e
#
_entry.id   796cad52dd28566c333a83474386b97e
#
_cell.length_a   1.000
_cell.length_b   1.000
_cell.length_c   1.000
_cell.angle_alpha   90.00
_cell.angle_beta   90.00
_cell.angle_gamma   90.00
#
_symmetry.space_group_name_H-M   'P 1'
#
loop_
_entity.id
_entity.type
_entity.pdbx_description
1 polymer ?
#
loop_
_entity_poly.entity_id
_entity_poly.type
_entity_poly.pdbx_seq_one_letter_code
_entity_poly.pdbx_strand_id
1 'polypeptide(L)' 'MAPEKDKRIWRELVFENGGRQLAGSYAVAQGMVYVRSGEREKAAQSGAAPAELIARMMIAEIAGETKRGN' A
#
# COMPACT_ATOMS: atom_id res chain seq x y z
N MET A 1 -17.76 -13.24 -15.83
CA MET A 1 -17.43 -13.43 -15.15
C MET A 1 -16.44 -12.95 -14.65
N ALA A 2 -16.16 -12.62 -14.14
CA ALA A 2 -15.28 -12.11 -13.74
C ALA A 2 -14.48 -12.43 -13.00
N PRO A 3 -14.20 -12.57 -12.84
CA PRO A 3 -13.58 -12.97 -12.20
C PRO A 3 -12.68 -12.88 -11.43
N GLU A 4 -12.07 -13.36 -11.27
CA GLU A 4 -11.19 -13.35 -10.45
C GLU A 4 -10.12 -12.69 -10.87
N LYS A 5 -10.13 -11.71 -11.52
CA LYS A 5 -9.03 -11.08 -11.86
C LYS A 5 -8.27 -10.65 -10.74
N ASP A 6 -8.72 -10.36 -9.62
CA ASP A 6 -7.93 -9.89 -8.51
C ASP A 6 -7.77 -11.00 -7.53
N LYS A 7 -6.80 -11.86 -7.72
CA LYS A 7 -6.56 -12.92 -6.80
C LYS A 7 -5.67 -12.53 -5.67
N ARG A 8 -5.26 -11.29 -5.59
CA ARG A 8 -4.39 -10.87 -4.51
C ARG A 8 -5.15 -10.86 -3.19
N ILE A 9 -4.46 -11.22 -2.13
CA ILE A 9 -5.05 -11.20 -0.81
C ILE A 9 -4.67 -9.91 -0.16
N TRP A 10 -5.64 -9.05 0.09
CA TRP A 10 -5.37 -7.74 0.65
C TRP A 10 -5.44 -7.78 2.16
N ARG A 11 -4.46 -7.15 2.80
CA ARG A 11 -4.40 -7.07 4.24
C ARG A 11 -4.45 -5.62 4.64
N GLU A 12 -5.13 -5.35 5.73
CA GLU A 12 -5.22 -3.99 6.21
C GLU A 12 -3.99 -3.64 7.00
N LEU A 13 -3.56 -2.40 6.90
CA LEU A 13 -2.36 -1.95 7.58
C LEU A 13 -2.65 -0.59 8.17
N VAL A 14 -2.49 -0.47 9.49
CA VAL A 14 -2.67 0.80 10.18
C VAL A 14 -1.41 1.05 10.98
N PHE A 15 -0.84 2.22 10.85
CA PHE A 15 0.39 2.51 11.55
C PHE A 15 0.52 4.02 11.77
N GLU A 16 1.44 4.38 12.63
CA GLU A 16 1.64 5.76 12.97
C GLU A 16 2.87 6.28 12.25
N ASN A 17 2.79 7.46 11.70
CA ASN A 17 3.91 8.05 10.98
C ASN A 17 3.92 9.54 11.24
N GLY A 18 4.93 9.98 11.97
CA GLY A 18 5.06 11.40 12.26
C GLY A 18 3.91 11.96 13.07
N GLY A 19 3.41 11.19 14.00
CA GLY A 19 2.31 11.66 14.84
C GLY A 19 0.95 11.51 14.22
N ARG A 20 0.89 10.96 12.99
CA ARG A 20 -0.39 10.78 12.34
C ARG A 20 -0.63 9.30 12.13
N GLN A 21 -1.87 8.90 12.24
CA GLN A 21 -2.23 7.52 12.00
C GLN A 21 -2.61 7.36 10.55
N LEU A 22 -1.96 6.45 9.87
CA LEU A 22 -2.20 6.21 8.46
C LEU A 22 -2.78 4.82 8.30
N ALA A 23 -3.56 4.63 7.27
CA ALA A 23 -4.20 3.37 7.03
C ALA A 23 -4.24 3.07 5.54
N GLY A 24 -4.23 1.81 5.20
CA GLY A 24 -4.35 1.39 3.83
C GLY A 24 -4.40 -0.12 3.79
N SER A 25 -4.27 -0.67 2.60
CA SER A 25 -4.24 -2.10 2.41
C SER A 25 -3.08 -2.45 1.51
N TYR A 26 -2.56 -3.65 1.66
CA TYR A 26 -1.50 -4.07 0.77
C TYR A 26 -1.66 -5.55 0.43
N ALA A 27 -1.09 -5.93 -0.70
CA ALA A 27 -1.11 -7.31 -1.15
C ALA A 27 0.21 -7.60 -1.83
N VAL A 28 0.61 -8.85 -1.81
CA VAL A 28 1.85 -9.27 -2.44
C VAL A 28 1.52 -10.32 -3.48
N ALA A 29 2.04 -10.14 -4.66
CA ALA A 29 1.84 -11.12 -5.72
C ALA A 29 3.00 -11.04 -6.69
N GLN A 30 3.60 -12.19 -6.97
CA GLN A 30 4.64 -12.28 -7.97
C GLN A 30 5.78 -11.29 -7.77
N GLY A 31 6.23 -11.15 -6.55
CA GLY A 31 7.35 -10.29 -6.25
C GLY A 31 7.03 -8.80 -6.23
N MET A 32 5.76 -8.47 -6.29
CA MET A 32 5.33 -7.09 -6.25
C MET A 32 4.50 -6.83 -5.02
N VAL A 33 4.62 -5.64 -4.49
CA VAL A 33 3.80 -5.19 -3.37
C VAL A 33 2.85 -4.14 -3.92
N TYR A 34 1.56 -4.39 -3.75
CA TYR A 34 0.54 -3.46 -4.19
C TYR A 34 -0.07 -2.80 -2.96
N VAL A 35 -0.31 -1.51 -3.04
CA VAL A 35 -0.80 -0.76 -1.90
C VAL A 35 -1.99 0.09 -2.34
N ARG A 36 -3.00 0.14 -1.49
CA ARG A 36 -4.14 1.01 -1.69
C ARG A 36 -4.33 1.87 -0.47
N SER A 37 -4.59 3.13 -0.69
CA SER A 37 -4.88 4.04 0.40
C SER A 37 -5.86 5.06 -0.14
N GLY A 38 -7.07 5.08 0.39
CA GLY A 38 -8.12 5.90 -0.15
C GLY A 38 -8.42 5.47 -1.57
N GLU A 39 -8.33 6.39 -2.49
CA GLU A 39 -8.57 6.07 -3.88
C GLU A 39 -7.29 5.89 -4.66
N ARG A 40 -6.17 5.92 -4.00
CA ARG A 40 -4.90 5.79 -4.69
C ARG A 40 -4.37 4.38 -4.59
N GLU A 41 -3.63 3.98 -5.60
CA GLU A 41 -3.03 2.67 -5.61
C GLU A 41 -1.63 2.78 -6.20
N LYS A 42 -0.69 2.08 -5.61
CA LYS A 42 0.67 2.05 -6.09
C LYS A 42 1.20 0.64 -6.02
N ALA A 43 2.28 0.39 -6.74
CA ALA A 43 2.91 -0.91 -6.73
C ALA A 43 4.42 -0.73 -6.79
N ALA A 44 5.14 -1.65 -6.18
CA ALA A 44 6.59 -1.61 -6.19
C ALA A 44 7.13 -3.03 -6.07
N GLN A 45 8.36 -3.23 -6.47
CA GLN A 45 8.97 -4.53 -6.33
C GLN A 45 9.32 -4.76 -4.87
N SER A 46 9.12 -5.97 -4.40
CA SER A 46 9.37 -6.25 -3.01
C SER A 46 10.86 -6.32 -2.70
N GLY A 47 11.65 -6.81 -3.61
CA GLY A 47 13.07 -6.88 -3.34
C GLY A 47 13.39 -7.67 -2.09
N ALA A 48 14.38 -7.24 -1.35
CA ALA A 48 14.81 -7.95 -0.16
C ALA A 48 14.11 -7.45 1.10
N ALA A 49 13.39 -6.36 1.03
CA ALA A 49 12.75 -5.82 2.21
C ALA A 49 11.42 -6.51 2.47
N PRO A 50 10.99 -6.57 3.73
CA PRO A 50 9.69 -7.16 4.02
C PRO A 50 8.57 -6.36 3.35
N ALA A 51 7.58 -7.09 2.89
CA ALA A 51 6.49 -6.44 2.16
C ALA A 51 5.78 -5.40 3.01
N GLU A 52 5.60 -5.68 4.28
CA GLU A 52 4.92 -4.74 5.15
C GLU A 52 5.68 -3.43 5.26
N LEU A 53 7.00 -3.49 5.31
CA LEU A 53 7.80 -2.30 5.41
C LEU A 53 7.65 -1.46 4.14
N ILE A 54 7.69 -2.12 2.99
CA ILE A 54 7.51 -1.41 1.74
C ILE A 54 6.14 -0.80 1.69
N ALA A 55 5.13 -1.52 2.16
CA ALA A 55 3.77 -1.01 2.14
C ALA A 55 3.63 0.24 3.01
N ARG A 56 4.27 0.24 4.16
CA ARG A 56 4.21 1.42 5.02
C ARG A 56 4.81 2.62 4.34
N MET A 57 5.94 2.42 3.68
CA MET A 57 6.59 3.52 3.00
C MET A 57 5.72 4.06 1.88
N MET A 58 5.07 3.17 1.14
CA MET A 58 4.23 3.61 0.04
C MET A 58 2.98 4.32 0.52
N ILE A 59 2.38 3.84 1.60
CA ILE A 59 1.21 4.50 2.14
C ILE A 59 1.58 5.88 2.65
N ALA A 60 2.75 6.00 3.26
CA ALA A 60 3.20 7.31 3.72
C ALA A 60 3.42 8.25 2.55
N GLU A 61 3.93 7.73 1.43
CA GLU A 61 4.11 8.56 0.26
C GLU A 61 2.78 9.03 -0.28
N ILE A 62 1.80 8.15 -0.32
CA ILE A 62 0.49 8.52 -0.82
C ILE A 62 -0.11 9.60 0.07
N ALA A 63 0.03 9.45 1.37
CA ALA A 63 -0.50 10.44 2.29
C ALA A 63 0.17 11.79 2.08
N GLY A 64 1.47 11.77 1.83
CA GLY A 64 2.17 13.00 1.57
C GLY A 64 1.75 13.66 0.29
N GLU A 65 1.54 12.86 -0.75
CA GLU A 65 1.09 13.41 -2.01
C GLU A 65 -0.29 14.02 -1.87
N THR A 66 -1.18 13.34 -1.18
CA THR A 66 -2.51 13.86 -1.00
C THR A 66 -2.48 15.17 -0.25
N LYS A 67 -1.66 15.23 0.80
CA LYS A 67 -1.58 16.43 1.57
C LYS A 67 -1.03 17.57 0.77
N ARG A 68 0.01 17.31 -0.04
CA ARG A 68 0.57 18.37 -0.76
C ARG A 68 -0.30 18.74 -1.89
N GLY A 69 -1.10 17.88 -2.40
CA GLY A 69 -1.92 18.15 -3.51
C GLY A 69 -3.01 19.11 -3.27
N ASN A 70 -3.20 19.57 -2.14
CA ASN A 70 -4.21 20.46 -1.88
C ASN A 70 -3.93 21.69 -1.94
#